data_9e947757aabd6c9e2d67944bb3ab6c0e
#
_entry.id   9e947757aabd6c9e2d67944bb3ab6c0e
#
_cell.length_a   1.000
_cell.length_b   1.000
_cell.length_c   1.000
_cell.angle_alpha   90.00
_cell.angle_beta   90.00
_cell.angle_gamma   90.00
#
_symmetry.space_group_name_H-M   'P 1'
#
loop_
_entity.id
_entity.type
_entity.pdbx_description
1 polymer ?
#
loop_
_entity_poly.entity_id
_entity_poly.type
_entity_poly.pdbx_seq_one_letter_code
_entity_poly.pdbx_strand_id
1 'polypeptide(L)'
;MGTNTQKQPEYTLEQLQGKAPSTLMVVIATVGLLTIAIGTLLPILSIKYGSQVAGWWKYVYAAGALCFLVGKLFSPYTGTHPRIKRLYRIESWSAVFFCVAAFFLFLGTDMMRDVWAFTLAGGALLIFTTIAIPRVIKKELKRNSH
;
A
#
# COMPACT_ATOMS: atom_id res chain seq x y z
N MET A 1 -28.32 38.86 10.90
CA MET A 1 -27.89 37.73 10.07
C MET A 1 -26.68 37.09 10.72
N GLY A 2 -26.89 36.00 11.45
CA GLY A 2 -25.81 35.28 12.11
C GLY A 2 -25.01 34.49 11.05
N THR A 3 -23.76 34.88 10.83
CA THR A 3 -22.79 34.05 10.16
C THR A 3 -22.51 32.86 11.07
N ASN A 4 -23.18 31.75 10.80
CA ASN A 4 -22.82 30.45 11.35
C ASN A 4 -21.43 30.09 10.84
N THR A 5 -20.41 30.61 11.48
CA THR A 5 -19.06 30.10 11.36
C THR A 5 -19.09 28.74 12.03
N GLN A 6 -19.40 27.70 11.26
CA GLN A 6 -19.22 26.32 11.70
C GLN A 6 -17.74 26.19 12.07
N LYS A 7 -17.42 26.29 13.37
CA LYS A 7 -16.13 25.89 13.92
C LYS A 7 -15.92 24.44 13.45
N GLN A 8 -15.10 24.28 12.42
CA GLN A 8 -14.71 22.94 12.01
C GLN A 8 -13.96 22.32 13.20
N PRO A 9 -14.22 21.04 13.48
CA PRO A 9 -13.61 20.38 14.62
C PRO A 9 -12.08 20.46 14.50
N GLU A 10 -11.45 20.96 15.55
CA GLU A 10 -10.00 21.02 15.68
C GLU A 10 -9.49 19.60 15.95
N TYR A 11 -8.84 19.00 14.95
CA TYR A 11 -8.31 17.66 15.07
C TYR A 11 -6.91 17.69 15.69
N THR A 12 -6.71 16.93 16.77
CA THR A 12 -5.39 16.72 17.35
C THR A 12 -4.54 15.78 16.49
N LEU A 13 -3.21 15.84 16.65
CA LEU A 13 -2.27 14.94 15.93
C LEU A 13 -2.65 13.46 16.10
N GLU A 14 -3.05 13.06 17.30
CA GLU A 14 -3.49 11.68 17.57
C GLU A 14 -4.76 11.30 16.82
N GLN A 15 -5.69 12.23 16.67
CA GLN A 15 -6.93 12.01 15.91
C GLN A 15 -6.68 11.92 14.40
N LEU A 16 -5.67 12.65 13.89
CA LEU A 16 -5.27 12.61 12.48
C LEU A 16 -4.48 11.36 12.12
N GLN A 17 -3.53 10.98 12.99
CA GLN A 17 -2.68 9.82 12.72
C GLN A 17 -3.32 8.49 13.17
N GLY A 18 -4.25 8.54 14.12
CA GLY A 18 -4.79 7.36 14.77
C GLY A 18 -3.78 6.69 15.72
N LYS A 19 -4.18 5.60 16.33
CA LYS A 19 -3.28 4.77 17.16
C LYS A 19 -2.17 4.20 16.27
N ALA A 20 -0.92 4.34 16.71
CA ALA A 20 0.21 3.77 15.99
C ALA A 20 -0.01 2.26 15.75
N PRO A 21 0.14 1.77 14.51
CA PRO A 21 0.04 0.35 14.23
C PRO A 21 1.10 -0.40 15.02
N SER A 22 0.84 -1.66 15.36
CA SER A 22 1.85 -2.46 16.05
C SER A 22 3.10 -2.54 15.18
N THR A 23 4.27 -2.33 15.78
CA THR A 23 5.57 -2.36 15.09
C THR A 23 5.74 -3.64 14.27
N LEU A 24 5.24 -4.76 14.78
CA LEU A 24 5.28 -6.05 14.12
C LEU A 24 4.53 -6.04 12.78
N MET A 25 3.31 -5.46 12.74
CA MET A 25 2.52 -5.39 11.50
C MET A 25 3.14 -4.47 10.46
N VAL A 26 3.76 -3.37 10.89
CA VAL A 26 4.52 -2.48 10.00
C VAL A 26 5.71 -3.22 9.40
N VAL A 27 6.44 -3.98 10.20
CA VAL A 27 7.58 -4.79 9.73
C VAL A 27 7.12 -5.84 8.73
N ILE A 28 6.05 -6.58 9.03
CA ILE A 28 5.49 -7.60 8.12
C ILE A 28 5.10 -6.96 6.78
N ALA A 29 4.39 -5.83 6.79
CA ALA A 29 4.01 -5.12 5.57
C ALA A 29 5.24 -4.64 4.77
N THR A 30 6.26 -4.12 5.45
CA THR A 30 7.48 -3.63 4.80
C THR A 30 8.28 -4.78 4.19
N VAL A 31 8.45 -5.87 4.91
CA VAL A 31 9.12 -7.09 4.40
C VAL A 31 8.35 -7.65 3.21
N GLY A 32 7.01 -7.72 3.29
CA GLY A 32 6.16 -8.14 2.18
C GLY A 32 6.37 -7.27 0.93
N LEU A 33 6.41 -5.95 1.09
CA LEU A 33 6.65 -5.02 -0.01
C LEU A 33 8.04 -5.19 -0.64
N LEU A 34 9.09 -5.33 0.18
CA LEU A 34 10.45 -5.60 -0.31
C LEU A 34 10.52 -6.93 -1.06
N THR A 35 9.83 -7.96 -0.57
CA THR A 35 9.76 -9.26 -1.22
C THR A 35 9.04 -9.18 -2.58
N ILE A 36 7.97 -8.38 -2.69
CA ILE A 36 7.30 -8.09 -3.98
C ILE A 36 8.29 -7.41 -4.94
N ALA A 37 9.01 -6.39 -4.46
CA ALA A 37 9.98 -5.67 -5.29
C ALA A 37 11.08 -6.60 -5.81
N ILE A 38 11.64 -7.46 -4.97
CA ILE A 38 12.63 -8.47 -5.36
C ILE A 38 12.00 -9.44 -6.36
N GLY A 39 10.81 -9.97 -6.08
CA GLY A 39 10.07 -10.88 -6.98
C GLY A 39 9.80 -10.27 -8.36
N THR A 40 9.59 -8.94 -8.43
CA THR A 40 9.38 -8.22 -9.68
C THR A 40 10.69 -8.05 -10.47
N LEU A 41 11.83 -7.91 -9.80
CA LEU A 41 13.14 -7.76 -10.44
C LEU A 41 13.73 -9.10 -10.92
N LEU A 42 13.39 -10.21 -10.26
CA LEU A 42 13.93 -11.54 -10.59
C LEU A 42 13.74 -11.95 -12.07
N PRO A 43 12.57 -11.78 -12.69
CA PRO A 43 12.42 -12.13 -14.11
C PRO A 43 13.27 -11.26 -15.03
N ILE A 44 13.52 -10.01 -14.70
CA ILE A 44 14.41 -9.12 -15.46
C ILE A 44 15.86 -9.61 -15.36
N LEU A 45 16.28 -10.03 -14.16
CA LEU A 45 17.60 -10.58 -13.93
C LEU A 45 17.78 -11.96 -14.57
N SER A 46 16.72 -12.78 -14.66
CA SER A 46 16.78 -14.10 -15.28
C SER A 46 17.09 -14.06 -16.78
N ILE A 47 16.68 -12.99 -17.47
CA ILE A 47 17.03 -12.76 -18.88
C ILE A 47 18.56 -12.65 -19.03
N LYS A 48 19.25 -12.10 -18.04
CA LYS A 48 20.71 -11.89 -18.07
C LYS A 48 21.52 -13.09 -17.54
N TYR A 49 20.98 -13.82 -16.56
CA TYR A 49 21.73 -14.85 -15.82
C TYR A 49 21.26 -16.29 -16.04
N GLY A 50 20.24 -16.51 -16.90
CA GLY A 50 19.79 -17.85 -17.30
C GLY A 50 18.59 -18.40 -16.54
N SER A 51 18.02 -19.48 -17.07
CA SER A 51 16.66 -19.98 -16.79
C SER A 51 16.43 -20.62 -15.42
N GLN A 52 17.45 -20.85 -14.59
CA GLN A 52 17.27 -21.52 -13.30
C GLN A 52 16.47 -20.70 -12.26
N VAL A 53 16.47 -19.37 -12.40
CA VAL A 53 15.71 -18.46 -11.53
C VAL A 53 14.25 -18.36 -11.93
N ALA A 54 13.92 -18.81 -13.14
CA ALA A 54 12.58 -18.61 -13.75
C ALA A 54 11.41 -19.33 -13.05
N GLY A 55 11.66 -20.33 -12.20
CA GLY A 55 10.60 -21.06 -11.50
C GLY A 55 10.26 -20.52 -10.12
N TRP A 56 11.22 -19.99 -9.41
CA TRP A 56 11.08 -19.60 -8.01
C TRP A 56 10.48 -18.20 -7.77
N TRP A 57 10.65 -17.29 -8.71
CA TRP A 57 10.20 -15.91 -8.54
C TRP A 57 8.69 -15.76 -8.33
N LYS A 58 7.88 -16.66 -8.89
CA LYS A 58 6.43 -16.68 -8.71
C LYS A 58 6.05 -16.86 -7.24
N TYR A 59 6.71 -17.79 -6.56
CA TYR A 59 6.48 -18.07 -5.15
C TYR A 59 6.95 -16.93 -4.26
N VAL A 60 8.10 -16.34 -4.58
CA VAL A 60 8.64 -15.17 -3.87
C VAL A 60 7.68 -14.00 -3.98
N TYR A 61 7.20 -13.71 -5.17
CA TYR A 61 6.22 -12.65 -5.39
C TYR A 61 4.91 -12.89 -4.63
N ALA A 62 4.35 -14.10 -4.73
CA ALA A 62 3.11 -14.48 -4.06
C ALA A 62 3.22 -14.41 -2.53
N ALA A 63 4.32 -14.91 -1.96
CA ALA A 63 4.59 -14.81 -0.53
C ALA A 63 4.68 -13.34 -0.08
N GLY A 64 5.36 -12.50 -0.84
CA GLY A 64 5.44 -11.06 -0.58
C GLY A 64 4.08 -10.39 -0.62
N ALA A 65 3.24 -10.70 -1.63
CA ALA A 65 1.90 -10.15 -1.76
C ALA A 65 0.99 -10.54 -0.60
N LEU A 66 1.04 -11.80 -0.15
CA LEU A 66 0.28 -12.28 1.00
C LEU A 66 0.76 -11.62 2.30
N CYS A 67 2.06 -11.54 2.55
CA CYS A 67 2.61 -10.86 3.73
C CYS A 67 2.20 -9.38 3.77
N PHE A 68 2.27 -8.70 2.62
CA PHE A 68 1.87 -7.29 2.53
C PHE A 68 0.37 -7.12 2.80
N LEU A 69 -0.49 -7.98 2.23
CA LEU A 69 -1.92 -7.96 2.46
C LEU A 69 -2.25 -8.20 3.94
N VAL A 70 -1.67 -9.22 4.56
CA VAL A 70 -1.85 -9.54 5.98
C VAL A 70 -1.42 -8.35 6.85
N GLY A 71 -0.23 -7.79 6.62
CA GLY A 71 0.25 -6.62 7.35
C GLY A 71 -0.69 -5.42 7.26
N LYS A 72 -1.31 -5.19 6.11
CA LYS A 72 -2.29 -4.11 5.90
C LYS A 72 -3.66 -4.39 6.51
N LEU A 73 -4.16 -5.61 6.41
CA LEU A 73 -5.46 -5.99 6.98
C LEU A 73 -5.46 -5.93 8.52
N PHE A 74 -4.37 -6.34 9.15
CA PHE A 74 -4.24 -6.32 10.61
C PHE A 74 -3.75 -4.97 11.18
N SER A 75 -3.53 -3.98 10.32
CA SER A 75 -3.16 -2.61 10.72
C SER A 75 -4.18 -1.57 10.21
N PRO A 76 -5.46 -1.64 10.65
CA PRO A 76 -6.47 -0.70 10.22
C PRO A 76 -6.20 0.69 10.77
N TYR A 77 -6.52 1.71 9.98
CA TYR A 77 -6.48 3.09 10.43
C TYR A 77 -7.56 3.35 11.49
N THR A 78 -7.15 3.80 12.67
CA THR A 78 -8.03 4.07 13.83
C THR A 78 -8.36 5.53 14.02
N GLY A 79 -7.84 6.43 13.20
CA GLY A 79 -8.13 7.87 13.28
C GLY A 79 -9.55 8.23 12.85
N THR A 80 -10.01 9.40 13.25
CA THR A 80 -11.38 9.89 13.04
C THR A 80 -11.55 10.72 11.77
N HIS A 81 -10.43 11.15 11.14
CA HIS A 81 -10.49 12.07 10.00
C HIS A 81 -10.93 11.36 8.69
N PRO A 82 -12.06 11.76 8.05
CA PRO A 82 -12.65 11.01 6.94
C PRO A 82 -11.78 10.98 5.67
N ARG A 83 -11.04 12.05 5.38
CA ARG A 83 -10.13 12.11 4.21
C ARG A 83 -8.96 11.15 4.36
N ILE A 84 -8.36 11.11 5.53
CA ILE A 84 -7.23 10.22 5.83
C ILE A 84 -7.70 8.76 5.81
N LYS A 85 -8.88 8.48 6.39
CA LYS A 85 -9.49 7.14 6.34
C LYS A 85 -9.70 6.65 4.90
N ARG A 86 -10.11 7.54 3.98
CA ARG A 86 -10.25 7.20 2.56
C ARG A 86 -8.91 6.85 1.91
N LEU A 87 -7.84 7.60 2.21
CA LEU A 87 -6.49 7.32 1.68
C LEU A 87 -5.95 5.97 2.17
N TYR A 88 -6.13 5.65 3.45
CA TYR A 88 -5.76 4.32 3.98
C TYR A 88 -6.55 3.18 3.33
N ARG A 89 -7.82 3.42 2.98
CA ARG A 89 -8.60 2.45 2.21
C ARG A 89 -8.02 2.23 0.81
N ILE A 90 -7.61 3.31 0.12
CA ILE A 90 -6.95 3.21 -1.19
C ILE A 90 -5.63 2.45 -1.06
N GLU A 91 -4.86 2.69 -0.01
CA GLU A 91 -3.64 1.95 0.27
C GLU A 91 -3.89 0.44 0.48
N SER A 92 -4.98 0.07 1.17
CA SER A 92 -5.39 -1.34 1.31
C SER A 92 -5.77 -1.97 -0.05
N TRP A 93 -6.39 -1.21 -0.95
CA TRP A 93 -6.65 -1.67 -2.31
C TRP A 93 -5.38 -1.99 -3.09
N SER A 94 -4.28 -1.27 -2.85
CA SER A 94 -3.00 -1.61 -3.50
C SER A 94 -2.54 -3.02 -3.15
N ALA A 95 -2.75 -3.48 -1.91
CA ALA A 95 -2.44 -4.85 -1.50
C ALA A 95 -3.29 -5.88 -2.24
N VAL A 96 -4.56 -5.57 -2.50
CA VAL A 96 -5.46 -6.43 -3.30
C VAL A 96 -4.94 -6.53 -4.74
N PHE A 97 -4.48 -5.43 -5.35
CA PHE A 97 -3.89 -5.46 -6.70
C PHE A 97 -2.67 -6.36 -6.79
N PHE A 98 -1.78 -6.35 -5.79
CA PHE A 98 -0.65 -7.25 -5.76
C PHE A 98 -1.06 -8.72 -5.61
N CYS A 99 -2.09 -9.01 -4.83
CA CYS A 99 -2.64 -10.37 -4.71
C CYS A 99 -3.29 -10.85 -6.01
N VAL A 100 -4.01 -9.97 -6.71
CA VAL A 100 -4.58 -10.28 -8.04
C VAL A 100 -3.46 -10.54 -9.04
N ALA A 101 -2.40 -9.73 -9.05
CA ALA A 101 -1.23 -9.97 -9.88
C ALA A 101 -0.58 -11.34 -9.56
N ALA A 102 -0.44 -11.66 -8.27
CA ALA A 102 0.06 -12.98 -7.85
C ALA A 102 -0.82 -14.13 -8.35
N PHE A 103 -2.14 -13.97 -8.30
CA PHE A 103 -3.09 -14.95 -8.82
C PHE A 103 -2.90 -15.18 -10.32
N PHE A 104 -2.76 -14.12 -11.11
CA PHE A 104 -2.50 -14.24 -12.56
C PHE A 104 -1.18 -14.94 -12.87
N LEU A 105 -0.16 -14.83 -12.01
CA LEU A 105 1.10 -15.56 -12.16
C LEU A 105 0.93 -17.08 -12.14
N PHE A 106 -0.07 -17.60 -11.46
CA PHE A 106 -0.35 -19.02 -11.39
C PHE A 106 -1.30 -19.50 -12.49
N LEU A 107 -2.04 -18.60 -13.14
CA LEU A 107 -2.97 -18.94 -14.21
C LEU A 107 -2.27 -19.25 -15.55
N GLY A 108 -1.09 -18.71 -15.79
CA GLY A 108 -0.31 -19.04 -16.99
C GLY A 108 0.56 -17.91 -17.54
N THR A 109 1.46 -18.29 -18.45
CA THR A 109 2.43 -17.38 -19.08
C THR A 109 1.79 -16.35 -20.01
N ASP A 110 0.62 -16.65 -20.57
CA ASP A 110 -0.07 -15.77 -21.51
C ASP A 110 -0.61 -14.50 -20.85
N MET A 111 -0.78 -14.53 -19.51
CA MET A 111 -1.27 -13.40 -18.71
C MET A 111 -0.15 -12.54 -18.10
N MET A 112 1.09 -12.71 -18.57
CA MET A 112 2.23 -11.96 -18.02
C MET A 112 2.04 -10.43 -18.13
N ARG A 113 1.42 -9.97 -19.23
CA ARG A 113 1.09 -8.55 -19.41
C ARG A 113 0.16 -8.04 -18.34
N ASP A 114 -0.84 -8.82 -17.94
CA ASP A 114 -1.81 -8.44 -16.92
C ASP A 114 -1.18 -8.41 -15.53
N VAL A 115 -0.27 -9.33 -15.25
CA VAL A 115 0.56 -9.31 -14.01
C VAL A 115 1.31 -7.99 -13.88
N TRP A 116 1.99 -7.58 -14.95
CA TRP A 116 2.71 -6.30 -14.95
C TRP A 116 1.78 -5.11 -14.79
N ALA A 117 0.61 -5.12 -15.46
CA ALA A 117 -0.38 -4.06 -15.36
C ALA A 117 -0.91 -3.92 -13.92
N PHE A 118 -1.29 -5.01 -13.27
CA PHE A 118 -1.76 -4.99 -11.88
C PHE A 118 -0.65 -4.62 -10.88
N THR A 119 0.57 -5.08 -11.10
CA THR A 119 1.73 -4.73 -10.26
C THR A 119 2.03 -3.24 -10.35
N LEU A 120 2.04 -2.66 -11.55
CA LEU A 120 2.24 -1.23 -11.76
C LEU A 120 1.09 -0.40 -11.18
N ALA A 121 -0.15 -0.83 -11.35
CA ALA A 121 -1.31 -0.16 -10.77
C ALA A 121 -1.24 -0.16 -9.23
N GLY A 122 -0.94 -1.30 -8.61
CA GLY A 122 -0.74 -1.41 -7.16
C GLY A 122 0.39 -0.54 -6.65
N GLY A 123 1.53 -0.53 -7.36
CA GLY A 123 2.68 0.32 -7.05
C GLY A 123 2.37 1.81 -7.18
N ALA A 124 1.66 2.23 -8.23
CA ALA A 124 1.24 3.62 -8.42
C ALA A 124 0.31 4.10 -7.29
N LEU A 125 -0.67 3.27 -6.90
CA LEU A 125 -1.55 3.57 -5.76
C LEU A 125 -0.77 3.70 -4.46
N LEU A 126 0.21 2.82 -4.23
CA LEU A 126 1.04 2.85 -3.04
C LEU A 126 1.89 4.14 -2.98
N ILE A 127 2.54 4.50 -4.07
CA ILE A 127 3.32 5.75 -4.16
C ILE A 127 2.41 6.96 -3.94
N PHE A 128 1.25 6.97 -4.58
CA PHE A 128 0.29 8.06 -4.42
C PHE A 128 -0.13 8.22 -2.95
N THR A 129 -0.52 7.16 -2.26
CA THR A 129 -0.95 7.22 -0.87
C THR A 129 0.18 7.60 0.08
N THR A 130 1.39 7.08 -0.16
CA THR A 130 2.59 7.41 0.64
C THR A 130 2.91 8.90 0.60
N ILE A 131 2.65 9.57 -0.53
CA ILE A 131 2.87 11.02 -0.67
C ILE A 131 1.64 11.80 -0.19
N ALA A 132 0.43 11.32 -0.46
CA ALA A 132 -0.81 12.04 -0.16
C ALA A 132 -1.11 12.10 1.34
N ILE A 133 -0.92 11.00 2.09
CA ILE A 133 -1.22 10.93 3.52
C ILE A 133 -0.48 12.01 4.32
N PRO A 134 0.87 12.13 4.27
CA PRO A 134 1.59 13.14 5.04
C PRO A 134 1.26 14.57 4.59
N ARG A 135 0.96 14.77 3.30
CA ARG A 135 0.54 16.09 2.79
C ARG A 135 -0.80 16.53 3.38
N VAL A 136 -1.78 15.63 3.46
CA VAL A 136 -3.08 15.92 4.06
C VAL A 136 -2.94 16.20 5.55
N ILE A 137 -2.21 15.39 6.27
CA ILE A 137 -1.95 15.58 7.71
C ILE A 137 -1.30 16.95 7.96
N LYS A 138 -0.25 17.29 7.22
CA LYS A 138 0.45 18.57 7.35
C LYS A 138 -0.45 19.77 7.03
N LYS A 139 -1.33 19.63 6.02
CA LYS A 139 -2.29 20.69 5.64
C LYS A 139 -3.33 20.92 6.73
N GLU A 140 -3.86 19.84 7.31
CA GLU A 140 -4.85 19.96 8.40
C GLU A 140 -4.23 20.55 9.67
N LEU A 141 -3.02 20.16 10.03
CA LEU A 141 -2.29 20.75 11.17
C LEU A 141 -2.03 22.24 10.97
N LYS A 142 -1.61 22.67 9.78
CA LYS A 142 -1.40 24.08 9.46
C LYS A 142 -2.69 24.88 9.54
N ARG A 143 -3.83 24.27 9.17
CA ARG A 143 -5.14 24.93 9.25
C ARG A 143 -5.59 25.13 10.70
N ASN A 144 -5.24 24.22 11.59
CA ASN A 144 -5.59 24.32 13.02
C ASN A 144 -4.70 25.31 13.79
N SER A 145 -3.56 25.73 13.23
CA SER A 145 -2.64 26.69 13.85
C SER A 145 -2.93 28.17 13.52
N HIS A 146 -3.96 28.44 12.69
CA HIS A 146 -4.48 29.77 12.37
C HIS A 146 -5.90 29.94 12.91
#